data_2f6314e9ad060539b4d8e5db44c9d5f4
#
_entry.id   2f6314e9ad060539b4d8e5db44c9d5f4
#
_cell.length_a   1.000
_cell.length_b   1.000
_cell.length_c   1.000
_cell.angle_alpha   90.00
_cell.angle_beta   90.00
_cell.angle_gamma   90.00
#
_symmetry.space_group_name_H-M   'P 1'
#
loop_
_entity.id
_entity.type
_entity.pdbx_description
1 polymer ?
#
loop_
_entity_poly.entity_id
_entity_poly.type
_entity_poly.pdbx_seq_one_letter_code
_entity_poly.pdbx_strand_id
1 'polypeptide(L)'
;METTEKQNRLTRTWVVAALACVCCILWGSAIPVIKTGYRILYVDSADTASQIVFAGIRFALAGILVLVFASIREKHMVLPDGKVFRYAIPVCFAQTFVQYFFFYIGVAHTSGVKGGIITGLGNFIAILMACLLVKNEKMTGRKLAGCILGFAGVVIINMAGGSMDMGFRLTGEGFVLIAQLSYGASTVLINIFSKKISPVILSGCQFFMGGVLLFVVGILMGGHLDHMSVAGAVLILY
;
A
#
# COMPACT_ATOMS: atom_id res chain seq x y z
N MET A 1 4.77 34.94 -4.99
CA MET A 1 3.77 35.18 -3.92
C MET A 1 2.64 34.15 -3.96
N GLU A 2 2.10 33.80 -5.10
CA GLU A 2 0.98 32.85 -5.24
C GLU A 2 1.29 31.39 -4.77
N THR A 3 2.51 30.91 -4.97
CA THR A 3 2.95 29.58 -4.52
C THR A 3 3.05 29.46 -3.01
N THR A 4 3.47 30.50 -2.31
CA THR A 4 3.61 30.52 -0.84
C THR A 4 2.24 30.57 -0.15
N GLU A 5 1.28 31.29 -0.73
CA GLU A 5 -0.09 31.38 -0.19
C GLU A 5 -0.86 30.09 -0.39
N LYS A 6 -0.66 29.40 -1.52
CA LYS A 6 -1.24 28.09 -1.81
C LYS A 6 -0.68 26.99 -0.89
N GLN A 7 0.62 27.05 -0.59
CA GLN A 7 1.28 26.15 0.35
C GLN A 7 0.78 26.37 1.79
N ASN A 8 0.51 27.62 2.18
CA ASN A 8 -0.01 27.96 3.51
C ASN A 8 -1.49 27.53 3.69
N ARG A 9 -2.27 27.40 2.62
CA ARG A 9 -3.65 26.88 2.67
C ARG A 9 -3.68 25.37 2.88
N LEU A 10 -2.80 24.60 2.23
CA LEU A 10 -2.74 23.14 2.34
C LEU A 10 -2.19 22.67 3.69
N THR A 11 -1.45 23.51 4.42
CA THR A 11 -0.90 23.16 5.74
C THR A 11 -1.83 23.54 6.90
N ARG A 12 -3.00 24.14 6.63
CA ARG A 12 -4.00 24.42 7.67
C ARG A 12 -4.53 23.11 8.27
N THR A 13 -4.59 23.01 9.58
CA THR A 13 -4.96 21.81 10.33
C THR A 13 -6.27 21.18 9.83
N TRP A 14 -7.29 22.00 9.57
CA TRP A 14 -8.58 21.49 9.09
C TRP A 14 -8.52 20.95 7.65
N VAL A 15 -7.67 21.53 6.77
CA VAL A 15 -7.46 21.01 5.40
C VAL A 15 -6.71 19.69 5.45
N VAL A 16 -5.69 19.60 6.29
CA VAL A 16 -4.94 18.34 6.51
C VAL A 16 -5.88 17.26 7.06
N ALA A 17 -6.73 17.62 8.04
CA ALA A 17 -7.71 16.69 8.59
C ALA A 17 -8.73 16.22 7.54
N ALA A 18 -9.28 17.13 6.73
CA ALA A 18 -10.22 16.78 5.67
C ALA A 18 -9.57 15.86 4.61
N LEU A 19 -8.36 16.18 4.16
CA LEU A 19 -7.62 15.34 3.22
C LEU A 19 -7.30 13.96 3.82
N ALA A 20 -6.92 13.91 5.08
CA ALA A 20 -6.70 12.64 5.78
C ALA A 20 -7.98 11.80 5.85
N CYS A 21 -9.13 12.40 6.16
CA CYS A 21 -10.42 11.71 6.12
C CYS A 21 -10.74 11.14 4.74
N VAL A 22 -10.54 11.91 3.68
CA VAL A 22 -10.74 11.44 2.29
C VAL A 22 -9.82 10.25 2.00
N CYS A 23 -8.54 10.33 2.36
CA CYS A 23 -7.60 9.22 2.18
C CYS A 23 -8.04 7.98 2.97
N CYS A 24 -8.50 8.14 4.22
CA CYS A 24 -9.00 7.04 5.04
C CYS A 24 -10.25 6.38 4.45
N ILE A 25 -11.19 7.17 3.91
CA ILE A 25 -12.39 6.66 3.24
C ILE A 25 -12.02 5.87 1.99
N LEU A 26 -11.15 6.42 1.14
CA LEU A 26 -10.69 5.75 -0.08
C LEU A 26 -9.95 4.45 0.26
N TRP A 27 -9.11 4.47 1.28
CA TRP A 27 -8.38 3.25 1.68
C TRP A 27 -9.30 2.22 2.34
N GLY A 28 -10.24 2.66 3.18
CA GLY A 28 -11.22 1.78 3.81
C GLY A 28 -12.18 1.14 2.80
N SER A 29 -12.57 1.85 1.75
CA SER A 29 -13.41 1.34 0.66
C SER A 29 -12.68 0.37 -0.29
N ALA A 30 -11.34 0.35 -0.29
CA ALA A 30 -10.57 -0.51 -1.17
C ALA A 30 -10.87 -2.00 -0.96
N ILE A 31 -10.99 -2.47 0.29
CA ILE A 31 -11.27 -3.89 0.59
C ILE A 31 -12.63 -4.34 0.05
N PRO A 32 -13.75 -3.65 0.30
CA PRO A 32 -15.05 -3.97 -0.31
C PRO A 32 -14.99 -3.98 -1.84
N VAL A 33 -14.33 -3.00 -2.44
CA VAL A 33 -14.19 -2.89 -3.90
C VAL A 33 -13.38 -4.05 -4.48
N ILE A 34 -12.25 -4.41 -3.85
CA ILE A 34 -11.44 -5.57 -4.25
C ILE A 34 -12.27 -6.85 -4.20
N LYS A 35 -13.00 -7.10 -3.08
CA LYS A 35 -13.86 -8.28 -2.95
C LYS A 35 -14.97 -8.32 -3.98
N THR A 36 -15.55 -7.17 -4.32
CA THR A 36 -16.54 -7.06 -5.38
C THR A 36 -15.91 -7.33 -6.75
N GLY A 37 -14.70 -6.83 -6.98
CA GLY A 37 -13.92 -7.10 -8.18
C GLY A 37 -13.64 -8.59 -8.38
N TYR A 38 -13.21 -9.28 -7.32
CA TYR A 38 -13.00 -10.74 -7.37
C TYR A 38 -14.29 -11.49 -7.73
N ARG A 39 -15.43 -11.10 -7.14
CA ARG A 39 -16.71 -11.71 -7.45
C ARG A 39 -17.13 -11.50 -8.91
N ILE A 40 -16.97 -10.30 -9.44
CA ILE A 40 -17.35 -9.94 -10.82
C ILE A 40 -16.42 -10.58 -11.86
N LEU A 41 -15.14 -10.74 -11.52
CA LEU A 41 -14.13 -11.36 -12.40
C LEU A 41 -13.98 -12.87 -12.16
N TYR A 42 -14.84 -13.45 -11.31
CA TYR A 42 -14.82 -14.88 -10.96
C TYR A 42 -13.47 -15.38 -10.43
N VAL A 43 -12.73 -14.49 -9.73
CA VAL A 43 -11.47 -14.85 -9.07
C VAL A 43 -11.81 -15.53 -7.75
N ASP A 44 -11.42 -16.79 -7.60
CA ASP A 44 -11.63 -17.54 -6.37
C ASP A 44 -10.79 -16.94 -5.22
N SER A 45 -11.34 -16.97 -4.01
CA SER A 45 -10.64 -16.53 -2.80
C SER A 45 -9.40 -17.37 -2.47
N ALA A 46 -9.34 -18.61 -2.93
CA ALA A 46 -8.19 -19.51 -2.80
C ALA A 46 -7.16 -19.33 -3.93
N ASP A 47 -7.53 -18.67 -5.04
CA ASP A 47 -6.63 -18.45 -6.17
C ASP A 47 -5.76 -17.20 -5.98
N THR A 48 -4.69 -17.39 -5.22
CA THR A 48 -3.71 -16.34 -4.95
C THR A 48 -3.03 -15.83 -6.23
N ALA A 49 -2.83 -16.70 -7.24
CA ALA A 49 -2.16 -16.32 -8.48
C ALA A 49 -2.99 -15.29 -9.27
N SER A 50 -4.29 -15.54 -9.46
CA SER A 50 -5.20 -14.60 -10.12
C SER A 50 -5.42 -13.31 -9.32
N GLN A 51 -5.39 -13.38 -7.98
CA GLN A 51 -5.40 -12.20 -7.12
C GLN A 51 -4.16 -11.31 -7.32
N ILE A 52 -2.98 -11.92 -7.49
CA ILE A 52 -1.73 -11.20 -7.79
C ILE A 52 -1.79 -10.58 -9.18
N VAL A 53 -2.33 -11.28 -10.20
CA VAL A 53 -2.57 -10.71 -11.53
C VAL A 53 -3.48 -9.48 -11.45
N PHE A 54 -4.60 -9.59 -10.74
CA PHE A 54 -5.54 -8.49 -10.54
C PHE A 54 -4.87 -7.28 -9.86
N ALA A 55 -4.10 -7.52 -8.81
CA ALA A 55 -3.34 -6.47 -8.12
C ALA A 55 -2.30 -5.84 -9.07
N GLY A 56 -1.60 -6.66 -9.86
CA GLY A 56 -0.61 -6.19 -10.82
C GLY A 56 -1.20 -5.21 -11.83
N ILE A 57 -2.34 -5.54 -12.43
CA ILE A 57 -3.05 -4.66 -13.38
C ILE A 57 -3.45 -3.35 -12.69
N ARG A 58 -4.03 -3.41 -11.50
CA ARG A 58 -4.45 -2.21 -10.74
C ARG A 58 -3.28 -1.29 -10.45
N PHE A 59 -2.18 -1.82 -9.93
CA PHE A 59 -1.00 -1.01 -9.62
C PHE A 59 -0.33 -0.45 -10.86
N ALA A 60 -0.25 -1.21 -11.97
CA ALA A 60 0.28 -0.70 -13.23
C ALA A 60 -0.56 0.46 -13.76
N LEU A 61 -1.88 0.32 -13.77
CA LEU A 61 -2.80 1.38 -14.19
C LEU A 61 -2.74 2.59 -13.26
N ALA A 62 -2.73 2.39 -11.94
CA ALA A 62 -2.56 3.47 -10.97
C ALA A 62 -1.25 4.23 -11.21
N GLY A 63 -0.15 3.51 -11.47
CA GLY A 63 1.13 4.11 -11.81
C GLY A 63 1.08 5.00 -13.05
N ILE A 64 0.43 4.51 -14.11
CA ILE A 64 0.22 5.29 -15.36
C ILE A 64 -0.62 6.54 -15.06
N LEU A 65 -1.74 6.41 -14.35
CA LEU A 65 -2.61 7.54 -14.01
C LEU A 65 -1.87 8.60 -13.20
N VAL A 66 -1.05 8.20 -12.24
CA VAL A 66 -0.23 9.13 -11.44
C VAL A 66 0.83 9.84 -12.29
N LEU A 67 1.48 9.14 -13.23
CA LEU A 67 2.45 9.75 -14.15
C LEU A 67 1.79 10.71 -15.14
N VAL A 68 0.61 10.36 -15.66
CA VAL A 68 -0.20 11.25 -16.50
C VAL A 68 -0.60 12.50 -15.73
N PHE A 69 -1.08 12.34 -14.49
CA PHE A 69 -1.41 13.47 -13.62
C PHE A 69 -0.18 14.37 -13.34
N ALA A 70 0.99 13.77 -13.09
CA ALA A 70 2.23 14.51 -12.92
C ALA A 70 2.57 15.32 -14.18
N SER A 71 2.45 14.71 -15.36
CA SER A 71 2.73 15.36 -16.66
C SER A 71 1.80 16.53 -16.95
N ILE A 72 0.50 16.39 -16.65
CA ILE A 72 -0.48 17.47 -16.79
C ILE A 72 -0.14 18.63 -15.83
N ARG A 73 0.21 18.32 -14.58
CA ARG A 73 0.55 19.34 -13.57
C ARG A 73 1.82 20.11 -13.92
N GLU A 74 2.83 19.42 -14.43
CA GLU A 74 4.11 20.04 -14.79
C GLU A 74 4.12 20.64 -16.19
N LYS A 75 3.00 20.49 -16.95
CA LYS A 75 2.82 20.99 -18.33
C LYS A 75 3.88 20.48 -19.32
N HIS A 76 4.54 19.37 -19.01
CA HIS A 76 5.42 18.64 -19.91
C HIS A 76 5.34 17.14 -19.62
N MET A 77 5.69 16.34 -20.60
CA MET A 77 5.68 14.90 -20.44
C MET A 77 6.77 14.48 -19.44
N VAL A 78 6.35 13.97 -18.29
CA VAL A 78 7.27 13.48 -17.25
C VAL A 78 7.70 12.07 -17.65
N LEU A 79 8.85 11.97 -18.29
CA LEU A 79 9.51 10.69 -18.55
C LEU A 79 10.48 10.41 -17.40
N PRO A 80 10.36 9.26 -16.73
CA PRO A 80 11.28 8.88 -15.67
C PRO A 80 12.71 8.77 -16.22
N ASP A 81 13.63 9.54 -15.67
CA ASP A 81 15.06 9.45 -15.98
C ASP A 81 15.75 8.37 -15.12
N GLY A 82 17.02 8.11 -15.42
CA GLY A 82 17.80 7.11 -14.67
C GLY A 82 17.90 7.40 -13.18
N LYS A 83 17.79 8.67 -12.75
CA LYS A 83 17.77 9.02 -11.33
C LYS A 83 16.46 8.57 -10.67
N VAL A 84 15.33 8.78 -11.33
CA VAL A 84 14.03 8.33 -10.83
C VAL A 84 14.01 6.82 -10.67
N PHE A 85 14.47 6.07 -11.67
CA PHE A 85 14.55 4.60 -11.60
C PHE A 85 15.41 4.11 -10.43
N ARG A 86 16.57 4.73 -10.21
CA ARG A 86 17.47 4.37 -9.09
C ARG A 86 16.77 4.45 -7.73
N TYR A 87 15.85 5.40 -7.53
CA TYR A 87 15.11 5.55 -6.28
C TYR A 87 13.78 4.77 -6.29
N ALA A 88 13.16 4.61 -7.46
CA ALA A 88 11.90 3.90 -7.59
C ALA A 88 12.06 2.39 -7.42
N ILE A 89 13.15 1.77 -7.88
CA ILE A 89 13.39 0.33 -7.80
C ILE A 89 13.34 -0.19 -6.34
N PRO A 90 14.09 0.35 -5.37
CA PRO A 90 14.02 -0.14 -3.99
C PRO A 90 12.62 0.02 -3.37
N VAL A 91 11.93 1.13 -3.70
CA VAL A 91 10.56 1.37 -3.22
C VAL A 91 9.58 0.40 -3.88
N CYS A 92 9.69 0.16 -5.18
CA CYS A 92 8.90 -0.81 -5.93
C CYS A 92 9.01 -2.21 -5.29
N PHE A 93 10.23 -2.66 -5.03
CA PHE A 93 10.45 -3.96 -4.39
C PHE A 93 9.84 -4.02 -2.99
N ALA A 94 10.13 -3.04 -2.14
CA ALA A 94 9.64 -3.04 -0.76
C ALA A 94 8.12 -2.83 -0.69
N GLN A 95 7.59 -1.79 -1.32
CA GLN A 95 6.20 -1.37 -1.14
C GLN A 95 5.21 -2.14 -2.00
N THR A 96 5.56 -2.45 -3.26
CA THR A 96 4.59 -3.05 -4.16
C THR A 96 4.81 -4.54 -4.32
N PHE A 97 6.03 -4.97 -4.62
CA PHE A 97 6.26 -6.38 -4.89
C PHE A 97 6.27 -7.23 -3.61
N VAL A 98 7.26 -7.05 -2.73
CA VAL A 98 7.42 -7.89 -1.53
C VAL A 98 6.23 -7.76 -0.59
N GLN A 99 5.80 -6.51 -0.33
CA GLN A 99 4.67 -6.27 0.57
C GLN A 99 3.41 -6.99 0.08
N TYR A 100 2.99 -6.80 -1.16
CA TYR A 100 1.72 -7.38 -1.64
C TYR A 100 1.84 -8.86 -1.93
N PHE A 101 2.96 -9.35 -2.44
CA PHE A 101 3.18 -10.78 -2.65
C PHE A 101 2.99 -11.56 -1.34
N PHE A 102 3.70 -11.20 -0.29
CA PHE A 102 3.57 -11.87 1.00
C PHE A 102 2.24 -11.58 1.69
N PHE A 103 1.66 -10.39 1.48
CA PHE A 103 0.37 -10.05 2.05
C PHE A 103 -0.75 -10.93 1.51
N TYR A 104 -0.86 -11.10 0.20
CA TYR A 104 -1.92 -11.91 -0.40
C TYR A 104 -1.79 -13.39 0.00
N ILE A 105 -0.60 -13.96 -0.07
CA ILE A 105 -0.36 -15.35 0.36
C ILE A 105 -0.66 -15.49 1.86
N GLY A 106 -0.21 -14.55 2.68
CA GLY A 106 -0.40 -14.59 4.13
C GLY A 106 -1.88 -14.51 4.52
N VAL A 107 -2.63 -13.59 3.93
CA VAL A 107 -4.07 -13.42 4.21
C VAL A 107 -4.89 -14.63 3.76
N ALA A 108 -4.50 -15.33 2.70
CA ALA A 108 -5.16 -16.56 2.27
C ALA A 108 -5.00 -17.70 3.29
N HIS A 109 -3.96 -17.68 4.13
CA HIS A 109 -3.62 -18.74 5.09
C HIS A 109 -3.82 -18.35 6.55
N THR A 110 -4.37 -17.16 6.84
CA THR A 110 -4.66 -16.69 8.20
C THR A 110 -6.10 -16.25 8.38
N SER A 111 -6.57 -16.21 9.63
CA SER A 111 -7.90 -15.67 9.91
C SER A 111 -7.93 -14.16 9.73
N GLY A 112 -9.10 -13.60 9.35
CA GLY A 112 -9.28 -12.16 9.18
C GLY A 112 -8.91 -11.36 10.43
N VAL A 113 -9.20 -11.90 11.62
CA VAL A 113 -8.86 -11.29 12.93
C VAL A 113 -7.36 -11.17 13.10
N LYS A 114 -6.62 -12.26 12.93
CA LYS A 114 -5.15 -12.27 13.05
C LYS A 114 -4.49 -11.40 12.01
N GLY A 115 -4.91 -11.54 10.74
CA GLY A 115 -4.43 -10.71 9.64
C GLY A 115 -4.66 -9.23 9.90
N GLY A 116 -5.82 -8.84 10.44
CA GLY A 116 -6.14 -7.47 10.81
C GLY A 116 -5.25 -6.92 11.92
N ILE A 117 -5.01 -7.70 12.97
CA ILE A 117 -4.14 -7.31 14.09
C ILE A 117 -2.70 -7.10 13.59
N ILE A 118 -2.15 -8.06 12.81
CA ILE A 118 -0.79 -7.96 12.28
C ILE A 118 -0.67 -6.80 11.30
N THR A 119 -1.69 -6.56 10.48
CA THR A 119 -1.70 -5.40 9.56
C THR A 119 -1.70 -4.09 10.34
N GLY A 120 -2.41 -4.01 11.46
CA GLY A 120 -2.37 -2.85 12.37
C GLY A 120 -0.99 -2.57 12.95
N LEU A 121 -0.14 -3.60 13.12
CA LEU A 121 1.26 -3.43 13.52
C LEU A 121 2.11 -2.69 12.47
N GLY A 122 1.70 -2.66 11.21
CA GLY A 122 2.47 -2.05 10.12
C GLY A 122 2.82 -0.58 10.40
N ASN A 123 1.89 0.20 10.91
CA ASN A 123 2.15 1.61 11.26
C ASN A 123 3.15 1.74 12.43
N PHE A 124 3.04 0.84 13.42
CA PHE A 124 4.00 0.80 14.53
C PHE A 124 5.41 0.44 14.04
N ILE A 125 5.51 -0.58 13.19
CA ILE A 125 6.76 -1.00 12.54
C ILE A 125 7.35 0.15 11.73
N ALA A 126 6.53 0.89 10.95
CA ALA A 126 6.99 2.03 10.17
C ALA A 126 7.57 3.15 11.05
N ILE A 127 6.92 3.48 12.17
CA ILE A 127 7.41 4.48 13.13
C ILE A 127 8.71 4.00 13.78
N LEU A 128 8.78 2.74 14.19
CA LEU A 128 9.98 2.16 14.81
C LEU A 128 11.16 2.18 13.82
N MET A 129 10.94 1.74 12.59
CA MET A 129 11.96 1.78 11.54
C MET A 129 12.40 3.21 11.21
N ALA A 130 11.49 4.17 11.17
CA ALA A 130 11.83 5.57 10.97
C ALA A 130 12.74 6.09 12.09
N CYS A 131 12.42 5.76 13.35
CA CYS A 131 13.24 6.16 14.50
C CYS A 131 14.63 5.49 14.53
N LEU A 132 14.76 4.27 13.97
CA LEU A 132 16.03 3.54 13.92
C LEU A 132 16.91 3.96 12.72
N LEU A 133 16.30 4.23 11.56
CA LEU A 133 17.02 4.39 10.30
C LEU A 133 17.19 5.85 9.86
N VAL A 134 16.32 6.76 10.33
CA VAL A 134 16.37 8.16 9.95
C VAL A 134 17.08 8.98 11.02
N LYS A 135 18.23 9.57 10.67
CA LYS A 135 18.93 10.52 11.56
C LYS A 135 17.97 11.65 11.96
N ASN A 136 17.89 11.95 13.25
CA ASN A 136 17.06 12.98 13.87
C ASN A 136 15.60 12.57 14.14
N GLU A 137 15.15 11.38 13.76
CA GLU A 137 13.88 10.84 14.21
C GLU A 137 14.08 10.07 15.53
N LYS A 138 13.46 10.56 16.61
CA LYS A 138 13.54 9.90 17.92
C LYS A 138 12.18 9.38 18.34
N MET A 139 12.20 8.23 19.00
CA MET A 139 11.02 7.72 19.69
C MET A 139 10.74 8.61 20.91
N THR A 140 9.67 9.38 20.85
CA THR A 140 9.19 10.19 21.98
C THR A 140 8.12 9.46 22.74
N GLY A 141 7.94 9.77 24.04
CA GLY A 141 6.88 9.17 24.84
C GLY A 141 5.48 9.36 24.24
N ARG A 142 5.22 10.48 23.56
CA ARG A 142 3.95 10.72 22.85
C ARG A 142 3.76 9.79 21.66
N LYS A 143 4.81 9.55 20.86
CA LYS A 143 4.79 8.59 19.74
C LYS A 143 4.53 7.18 20.26
N LEU A 144 5.23 6.77 21.32
CA LEU A 144 5.06 5.46 21.94
C LEU A 144 3.65 5.26 22.49
N ALA A 145 3.13 6.23 23.23
CA ALA A 145 1.76 6.18 23.75
C ALA A 145 0.72 6.10 22.62
N GLY A 146 0.87 6.89 21.57
CA GLY A 146 -0.01 6.83 20.38
C GLY A 146 0.04 5.46 19.70
N CYS A 147 1.21 4.85 19.57
CA CYS A 147 1.37 3.51 19.01
C CYS A 147 0.69 2.44 19.86
N ILE A 148 0.88 2.48 21.18
CA ILE A 148 0.25 1.52 22.12
C ILE A 148 -1.27 1.65 22.08
N LEU A 149 -1.81 2.86 22.17
CA LEU A 149 -3.25 3.12 22.15
C LEU A 149 -3.86 2.71 20.80
N GLY A 150 -3.21 3.07 19.68
CA GLY A 150 -3.66 2.70 18.36
C GLY A 150 -3.65 1.19 18.14
N PHE A 151 -2.60 0.50 18.56
CA PHE A 151 -2.52 -0.95 18.47
C PHE A 151 -3.56 -1.64 19.36
N ALA A 152 -3.74 -1.18 20.59
CA ALA A 152 -4.78 -1.69 21.49
C ALA A 152 -6.18 -1.55 20.87
N GLY A 153 -6.48 -0.42 20.22
CA GLY A 153 -7.73 -0.23 19.48
C GLY A 153 -7.92 -1.26 18.37
N VAL A 154 -6.89 -1.53 17.57
CA VAL A 154 -6.93 -2.55 16.52
C VAL A 154 -7.20 -3.95 17.10
N VAL A 155 -6.52 -4.29 18.20
CA VAL A 155 -6.73 -5.57 18.89
C VAL A 155 -8.18 -5.70 19.40
N ILE A 156 -8.68 -4.69 20.10
CA ILE A 156 -10.05 -4.70 20.67
C ILE A 156 -11.10 -4.90 19.55
N ILE A 157 -11.02 -4.12 18.46
CA ILE A 157 -11.97 -4.22 17.36
C ILE A 157 -11.94 -5.61 16.70
N ASN A 158 -10.74 -6.16 16.49
CA ASN A 158 -10.61 -7.46 15.86
C ASN A 158 -11.02 -8.61 16.79
N MET A 159 -10.79 -8.51 18.09
CA MET A 159 -11.24 -9.51 19.07
C MET A 159 -12.76 -9.55 19.22
N ALA A 160 -13.45 -8.43 19.04
CA ALA A 160 -14.92 -8.38 19.10
C ALA A 160 -15.60 -9.16 17.95
N GLY A 161 -14.89 -9.48 16.89
CA GLY A 161 -15.40 -10.15 15.69
C GLY A 161 -15.32 -11.68 15.68
N GLY A 162 -14.74 -12.34 16.67
CA GLY A 162 -14.64 -13.82 16.69
C GLY A 162 -13.62 -14.41 17.66
N SER A 163 -13.61 -15.74 17.76
CA SER A 163 -12.65 -16.49 18.58
C SER A 163 -11.24 -16.43 18.00
N MET A 164 -10.26 -16.09 18.83
CA MET A 164 -8.84 -16.17 18.45
C MET A 164 -8.35 -17.62 18.53
N ASP A 165 -8.02 -18.20 17.39
CA ASP A 165 -7.16 -19.38 17.34
C ASP A 165 -5.71 -18.95 17.68
N MET A 166 -5.09 -19.53 18.70
CA MET A 166 -3.74 -19.18 19.17
C MET A 166 -2.61 -19.83 18.33
N GLY A 167 -2.94 -20.66 17.35
CA GLY A 167 -1.95 -21.27 16.46
C GLY A 167 -1.24 -20.21 15.60
N PHE A 168 0.08 -20.32 15.44
CA PHE A 168 0.89 -19.49 14.54
C PHE A 168 1.31 -20.30 13.31
N ARG A 169 1.01 -19.80 12.12
CA ARG A 169 1.42 -20.41 10.86
C ARG A 169 2.39 -19.48 10.13
N LEU A 170 3.56 -19.99 9.80
CA LEU A 170 4.58 -19.18 9.11
C LEU A 170 4.06 -18.67 7.75
N THR A 171 3.36 -19.50 6.99
CA THR A 171 2.76 -19.13 5.69
C THR A 171 1.55 -18.23 5.80
N GLY A 172 0.95 -18.08 6.98
CA GLY A 172 -0.14 -17.17 7.27
C GLY A 172 0.39 -15.91 7.97
N GLU A 173 0.38 -15.95 9.31
CA GLU A 173 0.77 -14.82 10.16
C GLU A 173 2.20 -14.34 9.89
N GLY A 174 3.14 -15.25 9.65
CA GLY A 174 4.53 -14.93 9.34
C GLY A 174 4.65 -14.12 8.04
N PHE A 175 3.93 -14.50 7.00
CA PHE A 175 3.93 -13.79 5.72
C PHE A 175 3.28 -12.41 5.83
N VAL A 176 2.18 -12.27 6.56
CA VAL A 176 1.58 -10.95 6.84
C VAL A 176 2.57 -10.07 7.60
N LEU A 177 3.31 -10.62 8.56
CA LEU A 177 4.33 -9.87 9.29
C LEU A 177 5.49 -9.41 8.37
N ILE A 178 5.98 -10.28 7.48
CA ILE A 178 6.99 -9.91 6.46
C ILE A 178 6.46 -8.76 5.59
N ALA A 179 5.20 -8.82 5.18
CA ALA A 179 4.57 -7.74 4.43
C ALA A 179 4.57 -6.42 5.19
N GLN A 180 4.28 -6.44 6.51
CA GLN A 180 4.29 -5.23 7.34
C GLN A 180 5.71 -4.70 7.60
N LEU A 181 6.71 -5.57 7.73
CA LEU A 181 8.11 -5.15 7.78
C LEU A 181 8.53 -4.46 6.47
N SER A 182 8.14 -5.01 5.33
CA SER A 182 8.40 -4.42 4.01
C SER A 182 7.69 -3.07 3.85
N TYR A 183 6.44 -2.94 4.30
CA TYR A 183 5.71 -1.68 4.36
C TYR A 183 6.45 -0.63 5.21
N GLY A 184 6.91 -1.01 6.41
CA GLY A 184 7.67 -0.12 7.27
C GLY A 184 8.97 0.37 6.61
N ALA A 185 9.72 -0.54 5.99
CA ALA A 185 10.94 -0.20 5.25
C ALA A 185 10.65 0.74 4.07
N SER A 186 9.61 0.47 3.29
CA SER A 186 9.21 1.32 2.16
C SER A 186 8.83 2.73 2.59
N THR A 187 8.13 2.88 3.71
CA THR A 187 7.76 4.17 4.29
C THR A 187 8.99 5.01 4.60
N VAL A 188 10.04 4.40 5.16
CA VAL A 188 11.32 5.07 5.42
C VAL A 188 12.02 5.46 4.12
N LEU A 189 12.08 4.55 3.13
CA LEU A 189 12.66 4.82 1.83
C LEU A 189 11.98 5.99 1.13
N ILE A 190 10.64 6.02 1.12
CA ILE A 190 9.86 7.12 0.54
C ILE A 190 10.17 8.44 1.26
N ASN A 191 10.25 8.45 2.59
CA ASN A 191 10.59 9.65 3.35
C ASN A 191 11.98 10.21 2.97
N ILE A 192 12.96 9.32 2.79
CA ILE A 192 14.32 9.71 2.42
C ILE A 192 14.37 10.19 0.96
N PHE A 193 13.73 9.48 0.05
CA PHE A 193 13.82 9.74 -1.39
C PHE A 193 12.94 10.89 -1.85
N SER A 194 11.82 11.14 -1.18
CA SER A 194 10.95 12.28 -1.46
C SER A 194 11.61 13.65 -1.25
N LYS A 195 12.73 13.69 -0.51
CA LYS A 195 13.57 14.88 -0.37
C LYS A 195 14.43 15.15 -1.62
N LYS A 196 14.59 14.16 -2.51
CA LYS A 196 15.47 14.24 -3.69
C LYS A 196 14.70 14.22 -5.00
N ILE A 197 13.50 13.64 -5.00
CA ILE A 197 12.64 13.47 -6.18
C ILE A 197 11.20 13.78 -5.78
N SER A 198 10.41 14.29 -6.73
CA SER A 198 8.97 14.50 -6.53
C SER A 198 8.29 13.22 -6.04
N PRO A 199 7.60 13.24 -4.88
CA PRO A 199 6.90 12.07 -4.36
C PRO A 199 5.87 11.51 -5.33
N VAL A 200 5.25 12.36 -6.15
CA VAL A 200 4.26 11.97 -7.15
C VAL A 200 4.91 11.13 -8.24
N ILE A 201 6.04 11.60 -8.79
CA ILE A 201 6.77 10.87 -9.84
C ILE A 201 7.32 9.55 -9.28
N LEU A 202 7.90 9.59 -8.07
CA LEU A 202 8.40 8.39 -7.39
C LEU A 202 7.27 7.35 -7.21
N SER A 203 6.09 7.78 -6.74
CA SER A 203 4.94 6.88 -6.54
C SER A 203 4.42 6.33 -7.86
N GLY A 204 4.29 7.15 -8.90
CA GLY A 204 3.86 6.69 -10.22
C GLY A 204 4.79 5.63 -10.81
N CYS A 205 6.11 5.88 -10.75
CA CYS A 205 7.11 4.94 -11.26
C CYS A 205 7.10 3.61 -10.50
N GLN A 206 7.12 3.67 -9.15
CA GLN A 206 7.17 2.45 -8.35
C GLN A 206 5.89 1.62 -8.46
N PHE A 207 4.70 2.26 -8.56
CA PHE A 207 3.45 1.54 -8.78
C PHE A 207 3.41 0.89 -10.16
N PHE A 208 3.84 1.60 -11.21
CA PHE A 208 3.90 1.03 -12.55
C PHE A 208 4.83 -0.18 -12.62
N MET A 209 6.07 -0.02 -12.16
CA MET A 209 7.06 -1.10 -12.18
C MET A 209 6.65 -2.27 -11.30
N GLY A 210 6.16 -2.00 -10.09
CA GLY A 210 5.71 -3.02 -9.16
C GLY A 210 4.45 -3.73 -9.64
N GLY A 211 3.53 -3.00 -10.28
CA GLY A 211 2.35 -3.57 -10.91
C GLY A 211 2.71 -4.51 -12.06
N VAL A 212 3.61 -4.09 -12.94
CA VAL A 212 4.11 -4.95 -14.03
C VAL A 212 4.81 -6.20 -13.47
N LEU A 213 5.63 -6.06 -12.44
CA LEU A 213 6.33 -7.19 -11.82
C LEU A 213 5.34 -8.17 -11.19
N LEU A 214 4.34 -7.69 -10.43
CA LEU A 214 3.29 -8.53 -9.86
C LEU A 214 2.48 -9.23 -10.96
N PHE A 215 2.12 -8.51 -12.02
CA PHE A 215 1.40 -9.09 -13.16
C PHE A 215 2.17 -10.26 -13.78
N VAL A 216 3.46 -10.06 -14.09
CA VAL A 216 4.32 -11.09 -14.67
C VAL A 216 4.42 -12.30 -13.72
N VAL A 217 4.68 -12.07 -12.44
CA VAL A 217 4.79 -13.15 -11.45
C VAL A 217 3.46 -13.88 -11.29
N GLY A 218 2.32 -13.16 -11.25
CA GLY A 218 1.00 -13.78 -11.16
C GLY A 218 0.70 -14.68 -12.35
N ILE A 219 1.02 -14.25 -13.58
CA ILE A 219 0.90 -15.08 -14.79
C ILE A 219 1.82 -16.32 -14.71
N LEU A 220 3.07 -16.15 -14.28
CA LEU A 220 4.00 -17.27 -14.11
C LEU A 220 3.54 -18.28 -13.05
N MET A 221 2.76 -17.84 -12.06
CA MET A 221 2.12 -18.70 -11.07
C MET A 221 0.85 -19.39 -11.58
N GLY A 222 0.45 -19.16 -12.85
CA GLY A 222 -0.75 -19.73 -13.46
C GLY A 222 -2.01 -18.88 -13.26
N GLY A 223 -1.88 -17.65 -12.77
CA GLY A 223 -3.02 -16.75 -12.59
C GLY A 223 -3.61 -16.28 -13.93
N HIS A 224 -4.93 -16.16 -13.98
CA HIS A 224 -5.67 -15.76 -15.17
C HIS A 224 -6.90 -14.92 -14.78
N LEU A 225 -7.42 -14.15 -15.72
CA LEU A 225 -8.66 -13.38 -15.56
C LEU A 225 -9.55 -13.70 -16.77
N ASP A 226 -10.45 -14.66 -16.63
CA ASP A 226 -11.21 -15.23 -17.75
C ASP A 226 -12.39 -14.35 -18.22
N HIS A 227 -12.92 -13.52 -17.33
CA HIS A 227 -14.15 -12.75 -17.58
C HIS A 227 -13.96 -11.26 -17.34
N MET A 228 -13.33 -10.58 -18.30
CA MET A 228 -13.21 -9.12 -18.27
C MET A 228 -14.55 -8.48 -18.68
N SER A 229 -15.37 -8.12 -17.72
CA SER A 229 -16.58 -7.32 -17.94
C SER A 229 -16.29 -5.82 -17.84
N VAL A 230 -17.18 -4.99 -18.42
CA VAL A 230 -17.08 -3.52 -18.28
C VAL A 230 -17.08 -3.11 -16.78
N ALA A 231 -17.94 -3.75 -15.97
CA ALA A 231 -17.97 -3.51 -14.54
C ALA A 231 -16.65 -3.92 -13.86
N GLY A 232 -16.05 -5.04 -14.27
CA GLY A 232 -14.73 -5.47 -13.80
C GLY A 232 -13.63 -4.47 -14.15
N ALA A 233 -13.63 -3.95 -15.39
CA ALA A 233 -12.68 -2.94 -15.81
C ALA A 233 -12.81 -1.62 -15.01
N VAL A 234 -14.02 -1.17 -14.72
CA VAL A 234 -14.26 0.01 -13.87
C VAL A 234 -13.75 -0.22 -12.45
N LEU A 235 -13.95 -1.42 -11.87
CA LEU A 235 -13.46 -1.75 -10.54
C LEU A 235 -11.92 -1.88 -10.48
N ILE A 236 -11.29 -2.27 -11.58
CA ILE A 236 -9.84 -2.27 -11.71
C ILE A 236 -9.28 -0.84 -11.70
N LEU A 237 -10.00 0.11 -12.33
CA LEU A 237 -9.59 1.52 -12.39
C LEU A 237 -9.84 2.28 -11.08
N TYR A 238 -10.73 1.79 -10.22
CA TYR A 238 -10.97 2.37 -8.89
C TYR A 238 -9.82 2.07 -7.95
#